data_3feed01cb3ea1be33445c01369664f6e
#
_entry.id   3feed01cb3ea1be33445c01369664f6e
#
_cell.length_a   1.000
_cell.length_b   1.000
_cell.length_c   1.000
_cell.angle_alpha   90.00
_cell.angle_beta   90.00
_cell.angle_gamma   90.00
#
_symmetry.space_group_name_H-M   'P 1'
#
loop_
_entity.id
_entity.type
_entity.pdbx_description
1 polymer ?
#
loop_
_entity_poly.entity_id
_entity_poly.type
_entity_poly.pdbx_seq_one_letter_code
_entity_poly.pdbx_strand_id
1 'polypeptide(L)'
;METESQIEGQMKNQIRHLQEDDIDAVAKIWLDTNLEAHFFVPAEYWEGNLALVKEMFLQAEMYVYEENGEILGFIGLDQSYIAGIFVRKGAQSRGIGKALLDFVKEKKAELALHVYRKNEKAVRFYLREGFRIRREMTDEDTKEEEYLMEWSKEAGKE
;
A
#
# COMPACT_ATOMS: atom_id res chain seq x y z
N MET A 1 -18.57 -9.54 23.09
CA MET A 1 -17.24 -9.11 22.63
C MET A 1 -16.92 -9.83 21.32
N GLU A 2 -16.50 -9.08 20.33
CA GLU A 2 -16.17 -9.66 19.04
C GLU A 2 -14.82 -10.37 19.08
N THR A 3 -14.70 -11.51 18.39
CA THR A 3 -13.44 -12.22 18.25
C THR A 3 -12.55 -11.51 17.23
N GLU A 4 -11.24 -11.78 17.28
CA GLU A 4 -10.29 -11.27 16.30
C GLU A 4 -10.71 -11.66 14.87
N SER A 5 -11.16 -12.89 14.69
CA SER A 5 -11.64 -13.40 13.40
C SER A 5 -12.87 -12.63 12.90
N GLN A 6 -13.78 -12.27 13.78
CA GLN A 6 -14.96 -11.48 13.42
C GLN A 6 -14.58 -10.06 13.00
N ILE A 7 -13.62 -9.45 13.71
CA ILE A 7 -13.11 -8.11 13.38
C ILE A 7 -12.42 -8.13 12.01
N GLU A 8 -11.59 -9.12 11.75
CA GLU A 8 -10.92 -9.28 10.45
C GLU A 8 -11.93 -9.46 9.32
N GLY A 9 -12.98 -10.26 9.54
CA GLY A 9 -14.04 -10.46 8.55
C GLY A 9 -14.82 -9.17 8.25
N GLN A 10 -15.08 -8.37 9.27
CA GLN A 10 -15.75 -7.08 9.10
C GLN A 10 -14.89 -6.11 8.30
N MET A 11 -13.57 -6.05 8.60
CA MET A 11 -12.65 -5.19 7.86
C MET A 11 -12.55 -5.61 6.41
N LYS A 12 -12.50 -6.91 6.13
CA LYS A 12 -12.45 -7.43 4.75
C LYS A 12 -13.67 -6.97 3.95
N ASN A 13 -14.85 -6.91 4.57
CA ASN A 13 -16.09 -6.47 3.91
C ASN A 13 -16.09 -4.99 3.54
N GLN A 14 -15.15 -4.21 4.07
CA GLN A 14 -14.99 -2.80 3.74
C GLN A 14 -14.13 -2.58 2.48
N ILE A 15 -13.55 -3.65 1.93
CA ILE A 15 -12.63 -3.57 0.80
C ILE A 15 -13.38 -3.88 -0.49
N ARG A 16 -13.22 -3.01 -1.48
CA ARG A 16 -13.83 -3.15 -2.80
C ARG A 16 -12.91 -2.63 -3.90
N HIS A 17 -13.25 -2.95 -5.14
CA HIS A 17 -12.51 -2.41 -6.29
C HIS A 17 -12.63 -0.89 -6.35
N LEU A 18 -11.58 -0.25 -6.85
CA LEU A 18 -11.58 1.18 -7.15
C LEU A 18 -12.59 1.46 -8.26
N GLN A 19 -13.35 2.53 -8.12
CA GLN A 19 -14.24 3.06 -9.14
C GLN A 19 -13.73 4.41 -9.61
N GLU A 20 -14.14 4.82 -10.81
CA GLU A 20 -13.69 6.10 -11.38
C GLU A 20 -13.92 7.29 -10.46
N ASP A 21 -15.06 7.30 -9.76
CA ASP A 21 -15.41 8.38 -8.83
C ASP A 21 -14.48 8.44 -7.60
N ASP A 22 -13.70 7.40 -7.36
CA ASP A 22 -12.78 7.34 -6.21
C ASP A 22 -11.43 8.00 -6.50
N ILE A 23 -11.12 8.32 -7.75
CA ILE A 23 -9.78 8.74 -8.18
C ILE A 23 -9.27 9.94 -7.40
N ASP A 24 -10.10 10.97 -7.24
CA ASP A 24 -9.66 12.19 -6.53
C ASP A 24 -9.35 11.88 -5.05
N ALA A 25 -10.15 11.05 -4.41
CA ALA A 25 -9.94 10.69 -3.01
C ALA A 25 -8.63 9.88 -2.83
N VAL A 26 -8.40 8.87 -3.67
CA VAL A 26 -7.18 8.06 -3.56
C VAL A 26 -5.93 8.85 -3.96
N ALA A 27 -6.05 9.75 -4.94
CA ALA A 27 -4.93 10.61 -5.34
C ALA A 27 -4.52 11.55 -4.20
N LYS A 28 -5.50 12.08 -3.46
CA LYS A 28 -5.21 12.92 -2.30
C LYS A 28 -4.50 12.12 -1.20
N ILE A 29 -4.96 10.91 -0.92
CA ILE A 29 -4.31 10.04 0.06
C ILE A 29 -2.87 9.74 -0.40
N TRP A 30 -2.69 9.41 -1.69
CA TRP A 30 -1.36 9.15 -2.25
C TRP A 30 -0.41 10.33 -2.04
N LEU A 31 -0.85 11.54 -2.37
CA LEU A 31 -0.02 12.73 -2.23
C LEU A 31 0.30 13.02 -0.77
N ASP A 32 -0.71 13.09 0.09
CA ASP A 32 -0.55 13.45 1.49
C ASP A 32 0.35 12.47 2.24
N THR A 33 0.17 11.17 1.99
CA THR A 33 0.97 10.14 2.67
C THR A 33 2.42 10.13 2.19
N ASN A 34 2.65 10.36 0.89
CA ASN A 34 4.01 10.44 0.37
C ASN A 34 4.75 11.67 0.91
N LEU A 35 4.08 12.81 0.95
CA LEU A 35 4.69 14.03 1.49
C LEU A 35 5.12 13.84 2.94
N GLU A 36 4.34 13.12 3.73
CA GLU A 36 4.65 12.87 5.14
C GLU A 36 5.68 11.76 5.33
N ALA A 37 5.46 10.60 4.72
CA ALA A 37 6.31 9.42 4.91
C ALA A 37 7.67 9.56 4.25
N HIS A 38 7.72 10.28 3.14
CA HIS A 38 8.92 10.43 2.31
C HIS A 38 9.43 11.87 2.30
N PHE A 39 9.52 12.48 3.48
CA PHE A 39 9.95 13.88 3.63
C PHE A 39 11.37 14.14 3.11
N PHE A 40 12.17 13.10 2.95
CA PHE A 40 13.53 13.15 2.40
C PHE A 40 13.56 13.28 0.87
N VAL A 41 12.39 13.20 0.22
CA VAL A 41 12.23 13.45 -1.22
C VAL A 41 11.55 14.79 -1.40
N PRO A 42 12.01 15.67 -2.30
CA PRO A 42 11.38 16.97 -2.50
C PRO A 42 9.89 16.87 -2.82
N ALA A 43 9.09 17.76 -2.24
CA ALA A 43 7.64 17.77 -2.42
C ALA A 43 7.24 17.88 -3.90
N GLU A 44 8.02 18.63 -4.68
CA GLU A 44 7.78 18.83 -6.10
C GLU A 44 7.77 17.52 -6.89
N TYR A 45 8.53 16.53 -6.44
CA TYR A 45 8.54 15.20 -7.07
C TYR A 45 7.15 14.56 -7.00
N TRP A 46 6.54 14.59 -5.82
CA TRP A 46 5.21 13.99 -5.63
C TRP A 46 4.13 14.82 -6.31
N GLU A 47 4.17 16.12 -6.13
CA GLU A 47 3.20 17.04 -6.73
C GLU A 47 3.26 16.99 -8.26
N GLY A 48 4.47 16.92 -8.82
CA GLY A 48 4.67 16.86 -10.25
C GLY A 48 4.21 15.57 -10.91
N ASN A 49 4.10 14.48 -10.14
CA ASN A 49 3.64 13.19 -10.65
C ASN A 49 2.15 12.93 -10.44
N LEU A 50 1.43 13.84 -9.79
CA LEU A 50 0.05 13.62 -9.40
C LEU A 50 -0.87 13.30 -10.59
N ALA A 51 -0.77 14.08 -11.68
CA ALA A 51 -1.61 13.86 -12.86
C ALA A 51 -1.35 12.50 -13.50
N LEU A 52 -0.08 12.11 -13.61
CA LEU A 52 0.30 10.80 -14.16
C LEU A 52 -0.22 9.67 -13.29
N VAL A 53 -0.11 9.81 -11.98
CA VAL A 53 -0.56 8.79 -11.02
C VAL A 53 -2.07 8.58 -11.13
N LYS A 54 -2.85 9.65 -11.30
CA LYS A 54 -4.30 9.52 -11.49
C LYS A 54 -4.63 8.66 -12.72
N GLU A 55 -3.90 8.85 -13.81
CA GLU A 55 -4.10 8.06 -15.02
C GLU A 55 -3.72 6.59 -14.78
N MET A 56 -2.63 6.35 -14.07
CA MET A 56 -2.16 5.00 -13.75
C MET A 56 -3.18 4.26 -12.88
N PHE A 57 -3.83 4.94 -11.94
CA PHE A 57 -4.83 4.33 -11.06
C PHE A 57 -6.01 3.76 -11.84
N LEU A 58 -6.40 4.38 -12.94
CA LEU A 58 -7.50 3.90 -13.79
C LEU A 58 -7.16 2.60 -14.51
N GLN A 59 -5.87 2.29 -14.67
CA GLN A 59 -5.41 1.11 -15.42
C GLN A 59 -4.90 0.00 -14.53
N ALA A 60 -4.67 0.28 -13.24
CA ALA A 60 -4.10 -0.67 -12.31
C ALA A 60 -5.19 -1.50 -11.62
N GLU A 61 -4.77 -2.63 -11.04
CA GLU A 61 -5.63 -3.41 -10.15
C GLU A 61 -5.61 -2.73 -8.79
N MET A 62 -6.72 -2.09 -8.41
CA MET A 62 -6.78 -1.26 -7.20
C MET A 62 -7.95 -1.65 -6.31
N TYR A 63 -7.68 -1.71 -5.01
CA TYR A 63 -8.71 -1.95 -4.00
C TYR A 63 -8.68 -0.84 -2.98
N VAL A 64 -9.86 -0.39 -2.56
CA VAL A 64 -10.01 0.67 -1.57
C VAL A 64 -10.66 0.12 -0.31
N TYR A 65 -10.29 0.69 0.83
CA TYR A 65 -10.93 0.44 2.11
C TYR A 65 -11.88 1.59 2.39
N GLU A 66 -13.17 1.29 2.42
CA GLU A 66 -14.22 2.29 2.62
C GLU A 66 -14.98 2.02 3.92
N GLU A 67 -15.20 3.05 4.71
CA GLU A 67 -15.95 2.97 5.95
C GLU A 67 -16.86 4.20 6.03
N ASN A 68 -18.16 3.95 6.18
CA ASN A 68 -19.17 5.02 6.28
C ASN A 68 -19.14 6.00 5.09
N GLY A 69 -18.91 5.47 3.89
CA GLY A 69 -18.87 6.28 2.67
C GLY A 69 -17.57 7.03 2.45
N GLU A 70 -16.55 6.81 3.30
CA GLU A 70 -15.28 7.50 3.22
C GLU A 70 -14.15 6.51 2.94
N ILE A 71 -13.29 6.84 1.98
CA ILE A 71 -12.13 6.02 1.67
C ILE A 71 -11.01 6.35 2.65
N LEU A 72 -10.53 5.33 3.37
CA LEU A 72 -9.51 5.48 4.40
C LEU A 72 -8.15 4.97 3.95
N GLY A 73 -8.10 4.16 2.90
CA GLY A 73 -6.85 3.62 2.40
C GLY A 73 -7.05 2.86 1.11
N PHE A 74 -5.95 2.49 0.47
CA PHE A 74 -6.00 1.71 -0.77
C PHE A 74 -4.70 0.96 -1.02
N ILE A 75 -4.77 -0.04 -1.89
CA ILE A 75 -3.62 -0.78 -2.38
C ILE A 75 -3.68 -0.84 -3.90
N GLY A 76 -2.55 -0.63 -4.55
CA GLY A 76 -2.43 -0.72 -6.00
C GLY A 76 -1.47 -1.82 -6.39
N LEU A 77 -1.84 -2.59 -7.42
CA LEU A 77 -1.08 -3.74 -7.91
C LEU A 77 -0.88 -3.65 -9.41
N ASP A 78 0.30 -4.11 -9.84
CA ASP A 78 0.56 -4.47 -11.23
C ASP A 78 0.94 -5.96 -11.20
N GLN A 79 -0.04 -6.81 -11.52
CA GLN A 79 0.08 -8.27 -11.39
C GLN A 79 0.46 -8.66 -9.95
N SER A 80 1.65 -9.19 -9.70
CA SER A 80 2.11 -9.54 -8.35
C SER A 80 3.00 -8.46 -7.71
N TYR A 81 3.16 -7.33 -8.38
CA TYR A 81 3.92 -6.20 -7.84
C TYR A 81 2.98 -5.23 -7.13
N ILE A 82 3.29 -4.93 -5.87
CA ILE A 82 2.53 -3.94 -5.09
C ILE A 82 3.15 -2.56 -5.38
N ALA A 83 2.38 -1.71 -6.07
CA ALA A 83 2.82 -0.33 -6.34
C ALA A 83 2.81 0.52 -5.07
N GLY A 84 1.91 0.20 -4.13
CA GLY A 84 1.89 0.84 -2.83
C GLY A 84 0.66 0.49 -2.02
N ILE A 85 0.79 0.65 -0.71
CA ILE A 85 -0.31 0.57 0.24
C ILE A 85 -0.31 1.90 0.99
N PHE A 86 -1.45 2.58 0.98
CA PHE A 86 -1.56 3.91 1.56
C PHE A 86 -2.76 3.97 2.47
N VAL A 87 -2.55 4.49 3.69
CA VAL A 87 -3.62 4.67 4.66
C VAL A 87 -3.64 6.14 5.06
N ARG A 88 -4.82 6.75 4.99
CA ARG A 88 -5.05 8.14 5.30
C ARG A 88 -4.55 8.48 6.71
N LYS A 89 -3.94 9.65 6.87
CA LYS A 89 -3.57 10.17 8.17
C LYS A 89 -4.81 10.25 9.06
N GLY A 90 -4.68 9.82 10.29
CA GLY A 90 -5.82 9.74 11.20
C GLY A 90 -6.51 8.38 11.21
N ALA A 91 -6.32 7.58 10.16
CA ALA A 91 -6.84 6.20 10.09
C ALA A 91 -5.72 5.17 10.22
N GLN A 92 -4.48 5.61 10.35
CA GLN A 92 -3.33 4.71 10.49
C GLN A 92 -3.34 4.01 11.86
N SER A 93 -2.65 2.87 11.95
CA SER A 93 -2.53 2.06 13.17
C SER A 93 -3.83 1.42 13.64
N ARG A 94 -4.82 1.28 12.72
CA ARG A 94 -6.10 0.59 12.97
C ARG A 94 -6.18 -0.77 12.30
N GLY A 95 -5.10 -1.20 11.61
CA GLY A 95 -5.07 -2.47 10.91
C GLY A 95 -5.58 -2.40 9.47
N ILE A 96 -5.82 -1.21 8.91
CA ILE A 96 -6.32 -1.04 7.54
C ILE A 96 -5.30 -1.50 6.51
N GLY A 97 -4.02 -1.13 6.69
CA GLY A 97 -2.95 -1.58 5.81
C GLY A 97 -2.80 -3.10 5.80
N LYS A 98 -2.87 -3.71 6.97
CA LYS A 98 -2.84 -5.17 7.10
C LYS A 98 -4.04 -5.82 6.41
N ALA A 99 -5.24 -5.25 6.57
CA ALA A 99 -6.47 -5.78 5.96
C ALA A 99 -6.36 -5.74 4.43
N LEU A 100 -5.86 -4.63 3.87
CA LEU A 100 -5.65 -4.51 2.42
C LEU A 100 -4.61 -5.52 1.92
N LEU A 101 -3.51 -5.67 2.66
CA LEU A 101 -2.47 -6.63 2.30
C LEU A 101 -2.98 -8.07 2.36
N ASP A 102 -3.70 -8.43 3.43
CA ASP A 102 -4.26 -9.77 3.59
C ASP A 102 -5.26 -10.09 2.48
N PHE A 103 -6.03 -9.07 2.05
CA PHE A 103 -6.98 -9.22 0.95
C PHE A 103 -6.28 -9.64 -0.35
N VAL A 104 -5.16 -8.99 -0.70
CA VAL A 104 -4.43 -9.35 -1.91
C VAL A 104 -3.61 -10.64 -1.75
N LYS A 105 -3.17 -10.97 -0.54
CA LYS A 105 -2.50 -12.25 -0.27
C LYS A 105 -3.37 -13.45 -0.56
N GLU A 106 -4.68 -13.32 -0.40
CA GLU A 106 -5.62 -14.37 -0.76
C GLU A 106 -5.72 -14.59 -2.27
N LYS A 107 -5.42 -13.56 -3.06
CA LYS A 107 -5.56 -13.58 -4.51
C LYS A 107 -4.27 -13.91 -5.24
N LYS A 108 -3.13 -13.79 -4.58
CA LYS A 108 -1.82 -13.91 -5.21
C LYS A 108 -0.99 -14.98 -4.49
N ALA A 109 -0.21 -15.75 -5.26
CA ALA A 109 0.70 -16.74 -4.71
C ALA A 109 1.99 -16.10 -4.19
N GLU A 110 2.36 -14.97 -4.76
CA GLU A 110 3.56 -14.23 -4.39
C GLU A 110 3.34 -12.74 -4.62
N LEU A 111 4.10 -11.92 -3.91
CA LEU A 111 4.03 -10.46 -4.00
C LEU A 111 5.43 -9.89 -3.88
N ALA A 112 5.67 -8.79 -4.59
CA ALA A 112 6.92 -8.05 -4.49
C ALA A 112 6.63 -6.55 -4.40
N LEU A 113 7.53 -5.81 -3.80
CA LEU A 113 7.42 -4.36 -3.68
C LEU A 113 8.78 -3.71 -3.52
N HIS A 114 8.82 -2.40 -3.72
CA HIS A 114 9.97 -1.59 -3.35
C HIS A 114 9.56 -0.65 -2.22
N VAL A 115 10.46 -0.44 -1.28
CA VAL A 115 10.22 0.46 -0.15
C VAL A 115 11.50 1.22 0.15
N TYR A 116 11.39 2.53 0.36
CA TYR A 116 12.55 3.34 0.71
C TYR A 116 13.11 2.90 2.06
N ARG A 117 14.43 2.73 2.11
CA ARG A 117 15.13 2.34 3.34
C ARG A 117 14.83 3.29 4.48
N LYS A 118 14.73 4.59 4.21
CA LYS A 118 14.45 5.61 5.22
C LYS A 118 13.03 5.55 5.76
N ASN A 119 12.13 4.87 5.06
CA ASN A 119 10.76 4.66 5.56
C ASN A 119 10.74 3.44 6.48
N GLU A 120 11.36 3.60 7.65
CA GLU A 120 11.55 2.50 8.60
C GLU A 120 10.24 1.88 9.07
N LYS A 121 9.21 2.69 9.24
CA LYS A 121 7.89 2.22 9.67
C LYS A 121 7.31 1.22 8.66
N ALA A 122 7.41 1.53 7.37
CA ALA A 122 6.93 0.66 6.31
C ALA A 122 7.77 -0.62 6.22
N VAL A 123 9.10 -0.49 6.31
CA VAL A 123 10.00 -1.66 6.29
C VAL A 123 9.62 -2.62 7.41
N ARG A 124 9.44 -2.12 8.64
CA ARG A 124 9.05 -2.95 9.78
C ARG A 124 7.69 -3.61 9.56
N PHE A 125 6.73 -2.86 8.98
CA PHE A 125 5.41 -3.39 8.66
C PHE A 125 5.51 -4.59 7.71
N TYR A 126 6.24 -4.44 6.60
CA TYR A 126 6.35 -5.52 5.63
C TYR A 126 7.11 -6.73 6.19
N LEU A 127 8.17 -6.51 6.99
CA LEU A 127 8.87 -7.61 7.65
C LEU A 127 7.92 -8.38 8.59
N ARG A 128 7.11 -7.66 9.34
CA ARG A 128 6.13 -8.25 10.27
C ARG A 128 5.07 -9.05 9.52
N GLU A 129 4.73 -8.61 8.29
CA GLU A 129 3.74 -9.28 7.46
C GLU A 129 4.32 -10.41 6.60
N GLY A 130 5.56 -10.79 6.84
CA GLY A 130 6.16 -11.96 6.20
C GLY A 130 6.98 -11.70 4.95
N PHE A 131 7.19 -10.44 4.61
CA PHE A 131 8.07 -10.09 3.48
C PHE A 131 9.53 -10.20 3.92
N ARG A 132 10.41 -10.48 2.96
CA ARG A 132 11.87 -10.56 3.17
C ARG A 132 12.57 -9.57 2.26
N ILE A 133 13.63 -8.96 2.75
CA ILE A 133 14.49 -8.10 1.94
C ILE A 133 15.29 -9.00 1.01
N ARG A 134 15.14 -8.82 -0.31
CA ARG A 134 15.85 -9.58 -1.33
C ARG A 134 17.06 -8.85 -1.87
N ARG A 135 16.96 -7.54 -2.00
CA ARG A 135 18.01 -6.74 -2.61
C ARG A 135 17.91 -5.28 -2.16
N GLU A 136 19.05 -4.63 -2.10
CA GLU A 136 19.16 -3.20 -1.85
C GLU A 136 19.56 -2.53 -3.16
N MET A 137 18.92 -1.42 -3.48
CA MET A 137 19.17 -0.71 -4.73
C MET A 137 18.95 0.79 -4.55
N THR A 138 19.22 1.56 -5.60
CA THR A 138 18.99 3.00 -5.60
C THR A 138 17.88 3.33 -6.58
N ASP A 139 16.89 4.12 -6.13
CA ASP A 139 15.84 4.66 -6.99
C ASP A 139 16.49 5.71 -7.91
N GLU A 140 16.39 5.49 -9.21
CA GLU A 140 17.03 6.38 -10.20
C GLU A 140 16.45 7.79 -10.19
N ASP A 141 15.16 7.93 -9.90
CA ASP A 141 14.48 9.23 -9.92
C ASP A 141 14.80 10.07 -8.69
N THR A 142 14.77 9.47 -7.50
CA THR A 142 14.95 10.19 -6.24
C THR A 142 16.36 10.10 -5.69
N LYS A 143 17.16 9.15 -6.18
CA LYS A 143 18.52 8.85 -5.70
C LYS A 143 18.55 8.32 -4.27
N GLU A 144 17.39 7.90 -3.77
CA GLU A 144 17.28 7.31 -2.43
C GLU A 144 17.45 5.80 -2.49
N GLU A 145 18.02 5.22 -1.44
CA GLU A 145 18.17 3.78 -1.33
C GLU A 145 16.82 3.14 -1.02
N GLU A 146 16.56 2.00 -1.65
CA GLU A 146 15.34 1.24 -1.43
C GLU A 146 15.62 -0.26 -1.37
N TYR A 147 14.67 -0.98 -0.78
CA TYR A 147 14.71 -2.44 -0.73
C TYR A 147 13.69 -3.02 -1.69
N LEU A 148 14.10 -4.08 -2.40
CA LEU A 148 13.16 -4.98 -3.03
C LEU A 148 12.78 -6.01 -1.97
N MET A 149 11.49 -6.14 -1.68
CA MET A 149 10.98 -7.10 -0.71
C MET A 149 10.01 -8.07 -1.38
N GLU A 150 10.02 -9.31 -0.94
CA GLU A 150 9.19 -10.36 -1.52
C GLU A 150 8.49 -11.18 -0.46
N TRP A 151 7.30 -11.64 -0.80
CA TRP A 151 6.49 -12.55 0.01
C TRP A 151 5.99 -13.68 -0.89
N SER A 152 5.93 -14.89 -0.35
CA SER A 152 5.40 -16.06 -1.03
C SER A 152 4.52 -16.85 -0.07
N LYS A 153 3.40 -17.33 -0.59
CA LYS A 153 2.46 -18.14 0.18
C LYS A 153 3.09 -19.44 0.68
N GLU A 154 3.95 -20.04 -0.13
CA GLU A 154 4.62 -21.29 0.21
C GLU A 154 5.64 -21.12 1.35
N ALA A 155 6.36 -20.00 1.35
CA ALA A 155 7.35 -19.73 2.39
C ALA A 155 6.71 -19.61 3.78
N GLY A 156 5.45 -19.16 3.85
CA GLY A 156 4.71 -19.01 5.10
C GLY A 156 4.19 -20.31 5.70
N LYS A 157 4.35 -21.43 4.99
CA LYS A 157 3.86 -22.74 5.44
C LYS A 157 4.90 -23.59 6.14
N GLU A 158 6.13 -23.13 6.21
CA GLU A 158 7.22 -23.87 6.86
C GLU A 158 7.21 -23.72 8.37
#